data_6ba8e7692c51c91f923e9bb3ff3b62f9
#
_entry.id   6ba8e7692c51c91f923e9bb3ff3b62f9
#
_cell.length_a   1.000
_cell.length_b   1.000
_cell.length_c   1.000
_cell.angle_alpha   90.00
_cell.angle_beta   90.00
_cell.angle_gamma   90.00
#
_symmetry.space_group_name_H-M   'P 1'
#
loop_
_entity.id
_entity.type
_entity.pdbx_description
1 polymer ?
#
loop_
_entity_poly.entity_id
_entity_poly.type
_entity_poly.pdbx_seq_one_letter_code
_entity_poly.pdbx_strand_id
1 'polypeptide(L)'
;IDGEFAFSAYEEILYLHNLRPGEEIPCEALAAAMDGQQRLYAKNRALELLSYGDQSEKTLYGKLVRGGIDPRYAAGAVAYAVEQGLVDDQRYAGALCKYLFEQKKYGAKRVRNVLYEKGLDKQTADAAVAQCAPDPVAVLAELLEKEPQQLRTGCY
;
A
#
# COMPACT_ATOMS: atom_id res chain seq x y z
N ILE A 1 28.21 10.52 10.86
CA ILE A 1 27.77 10.33 9.48
C ILE A 1 28.63 9.24 8.88
N ASP A 2 28.02 8.12 8.54
CA ASP A 2 28.71 6.98 7.94
C ASP A 2 29.16 7.32 6.52
N GLY A 3 30.49 7.33 6.31
CA GLY A 3 31.17 8.02 5.22
C GLY A 3 30.77 7.66 3.80
N GLU A 4 30.39 6.42 3.48
CA GLU A 4 30.07 6.05 2.09
C GLU A 4 28.70 6.52 1.62
N PHE A 5 27.68 6.47 2.47
CA PHE A 5 26.31 6.85 2.11
C PHE A 5 26.15 8.38 2.02
N ALA A 6 26.76 9.11 2.95
CA ALA A 6 26.77 10.57 2.90
C ALA A 6 27.60 11.10 1.72
N PHE A 7 28.61 10.37 1.29
CA PHE A 7 29.51 10.75 0.19
C PHE A 7 28.77 10.63 -1.18
N SER A 8 28.04 9.58 -1.42
CA SER A 8 27.25 9.39 -2.64
C SER A 8 26.15 10.44 -2.79
N ALA A 9 25.41 10.72 -1.70
CA ALA A 9 24.39 11.77 -1.67
C ALA A 9 25.00 13.15 -1.89
N TYR A 10 26.20 13.41 -1.36
CA TYR A 10 26.91 14.65 -1.52
C TYR A 10 27.32 14.90 -2.97
N GLU A 11 27.83 13.90 -3.67
CA GLU A 11 28.17 14.00 -5.10
C GLU A 11 26.97 14.31 -5.98
N GLU A 12 25.83 13.64 -5.75
CA GLU A 12 24.60 13.91 -6.47
C GLU A 12 24.06 15.32 -6.23
N ILE A 13 24.16 15.81 -5.00
CA ILE A 13 23.76 17.17 -4.63
C ILE A 13 24.64 18.19 -5.35
N LEU A 14 25.95 17.97 -5.37
CA LEU A 14 26.88 18.83 -6.09
C LEU A 14 26.56 18.89 -7.59
N TYR A 15 26.24 17.77 -8.18
CA TYR A 15 25.88 17.67 -9.59
C TYR A 15 24.56 18.36 -9.92
N LEU A 16 23.53 18.11 -9.13
CA LEU A 16 22.19 18.66 -9.35
C LEU A 16 22.11 20.18 -9.17
N HIS A 17 22.90 20.72 -8.24
CA HIS A 17 22.92 22.14 -7.96
C HIS A 17 24.08 22.89 -8.63
N ASN A 18 24.81 22.21 -9.52
CA ASN A 18 25.92 22.77 -10.27
C ASN A 18 27.01 23.43 -9.38
N LEU A 19 27.23 22.83 -8.23
CA LEU A 19 28.18 23.31 -7.22
C LEU A 19 29.59 22.80 -7.56
N ARG A 20 30.59 23.68 -7.40
CA ARG A 20 31.98 23.35 -7.64
C ARG A 20 32.68 22.87 -6.36
N PRO A 21 33.65 21.93 -6.46
CA PRO A 21 34.48 21.58 -5.30
C PRO A 21 35.20 22.79 -4.74
N GLY A 22 35.09 22.97 -3.42
CA GLY A 22 35.74 24.08 -2.74
C GLY A 22 34.90 25.35 -2.50
N GLU A 23 33.66 25.36 -3.04
CA GLU A 23 32.72 26.43 -2.68
C GLU A 23 32.09 26.18 -1.32
N GLU A 24 31.97 27.22 -0.52
CA GLU A 24 31.24 27.16 0.75
C GLU A 24 29.73 27.09 0.47
N ILE A 25 29.12 26.00 0.88
CA ILE A 25 27.65 25.81 0.76
C ILE A 25 27.02 26.21 2.10
N PRO A 26 26.05 27.13 2.10
CA PRO A 26 25.27 27.37 3.32
C PRO A 26 24.64 26.10 3.85
N CYS A 27 24.76 25.84 5.15
CA CYS A 27 24.15 24.62 5.75
C CYS A 27 22.66 24.51 5.46
N GLU A 28 21.96 25.63 5.38
CA GLU A 28 20.52 25.65 5.01
C GLU A 28 20.26 25.19 3.60
N ALA A 29 21.08 25.57 2.63
CA ALA A 29 20.95 25.13 1.24
C ALA A 29 21.25 23.63 1.10
N LEU A 30 22.26 23.13 1.79
CA LEU A 30 22.61 21.72 1.83
C LEU A 30 21.48 20.90 2.48
N ALA A 31 20.95 21.35 3.61
CA ALA A 31 19.84 20.68 4.28
C ALA A 31 18.58 20.63 3.40
N ALA A 32 18.26 21.71 2.71
CA ALA A 32 17.14 21.76 1.77
C ALA A 32 17.31 20.80 0.58
N ALA A 33 18.53 20.72 0.03
CA ALA A 33 18.86 19.81 -1.06
C ALA A 33 18.77 18.35 -0.62
N MET A 34 19.26 18.01 0.57
CA MET A 34 19.14 16.67 1.15
C MET A 34 17.69 16.29 1.41
N ASP A 35 16.88 17.21 1.91
CA ASP A 35 15.45 17.01 2.12
C ASP A 35 14.73 16.70 0.79
N GLY A 36 15.02 17.46 -0.25
CA GLY A 36 14.49 17.22 -1.60
C GLY A 36 14.85 15.84 -2.16
N GLN A 37 16.08 15.41 -1.98
CA GLN A 37 16.52 14.06 -2.38
C GLN A 37 15.84 12.95 -1.58
N GLN A 38 15.70 13.12 -0.29
CA GLN A 38 15.00 12.15 0.56
C GLN A 38 13.54 12.02 0.16
N ARG A 39 12.88 13.11 -0.15
CA ARG A 39 11.51 13.12 -0.67
C ARG A 39 11.39 12.38 -2.00
N LEU A 40 12.31 12.65 -2.92
CA LEU A 40 12.34 11.98 -4.23
C LEU A 40 12.60 10.49 -4.09
N TYR A 41 13.53 10.10 -3.25
CA TYR A 41 13.82 8.70 -2.95
C TYR A 41 12.60 7.98 -2.39
N ALA A 42 11.90 8.59 -1.43
CA ALA A 42 10.68 8.04 -0.85
C ALA A 42 9.58 7.85 -1.90
N LYS A 43 9.37 8.83 -2.78
CA LYS A 43 8.42 8.74 -3.89
C LYS A 43 8.76 7.60 -4.86
N ASN A 44 10.01 7.51 -5.28
CA ASN A 44 10.47 6.47 -6.18
C ASN A 44 10.30 5.08 -5.56
N ARG A 45 10.61 4.95 -4.29
CA ARG A 45 10.41 3.68 -3.58
C ARG A 45 8.93 3.31 -3.44
N ALA A 46 8.06 4.29 -3.20
CA ALA A 46 6.61 4.07 -3.18
C ALA A 46 6.10 3.60 -4.55
N LEU A 47 6.54 4.23 -5.63
CA LEU A 47 6.17 3.82 -6.99
C LEU A 47 6.66 2.42 -7.32
N GLU A 48 7.88 2.07 -6.92
CA GLU A 48 8.42 0.73 -7.07
C GLU A 48 7.56 -0.31 -6.33
N LEU A 49 7.20 -0.06 -5.08
CA LEU A 49 6.35 -0.95 -4.30
C LEU A 49 4.95 -1.12 -4.92
N LEU A 50 4.38 -0.05 -5.46
CA LEU A 50 3.09 -0.09 -6.15
C LEU A 50 3.15 -0.81 -7.50
N SER A 51 4.32 -0.87 -8.13
CA SER A 51 4.50 -1.64 -9.38
C SER A 51 4.32 -3.14 -9.19
N TYR A 52 4.52 -3.64 -7.98
CA TYR A 52 4.30 -5.05 -7.64
C TYR A 52 2.83 -5.39 -7.35
N GLY A 53 1.99 -4.41 -7.13
CA GLY A 53 0.56 -4.60 -6.89
C GLY A 53 -0.06 -3.49 -6.05
N ASP A 54 -1.37 -3.44 -6.07
CA ASP A 54 -2.13 -2.48 -5.28
C ASP A 54 -1.92 -2.68 -3.78
N GLN A 55 -1.86 -1.58 -3.06
CA GLN A 55 -1.65 -1.57 -1.61
C GLN A 55 -2.52 -0.49 -0.96
N SER A 56 -2.89 -0.70 0.30
CA SER A 56 -3.53 0.34 1.11
C SER A 56 -2.52 1.41 1.51
N GLU A 57 -2.99 2.61 1.82
CA GLU A 57 -2.15 3.71 2.33
C GLU A 57 -1.31 3.27 3.51
N LYS A 58 -1.92 2.62 4.48
CA LYS A 58 -1.27 2.14 5.71
C LYS A 58 -0.21 1.08 5.42
N THR A 59 -0.48 0.16 4.52
CA THR A 59 0.48 -0.89 4.14
C THR A 59 1.67 -0.30 3.41
N LEU A 60 1.44 0.61 2.48
CA LEU A 60 2.50 1.31 1.75
C LEU A 60 3.38 2.11 2.70
N TYR A 61 2.78 2.91 3.57
CA TYR A 61 3.49 3.67 4.60
C TYR A 61 4.36 2.75 5.47
N GLY A 62 3.78 1.67 5.99
CA GLY A 62 4.52 0.71 6.83
C GLY A 62 5.70 0.06 6.11
N LYS A 63 5.57 -0.25 4.83
CA LYS A 63 6.66 -0.79 4.02
C LYS A 63 7.78 0.22 3.80
N LEU A 64 7.43 1.47 3.56
CA LEU A 64 8.41 2.55 3.41
C LEU A 64 9.21 2.76 4.69
N VAL A 65 8.53 2.85 5.83
CA VAL A 65 9.19 3.03 7.13
C VAL A 65 10.07 1.83 7.49
N ARG A 66 9.59 0.62 7.28
CA ARG A 66 10.39 -0.60 7.51
C ARG A 66 11.58 -0.71 6.57
N GLY A 67 11.49 -0.11 5.39
CA GLY A 67 12.60 -0.02 4.44
C GLY A 67 13.66 1.03 4.79
N GLY A 68 13.53 1.71 5.94
CA GLY A 68 14.49 2.69 6.42
C GLY A 68 14.19 4.13 6.03
N ILE A 69 13.03 4.41 5.45
CA ILE A 69 12.62 5.77 5.09
C ILE A 69 12.05 6.48 6.33
N ASP A 70 12.49 7.72 6.56
CA ASP A 70 11.97 8.54 7.66
C ASP A 70 10.44 8.68 7.54
N PRO A 71 9.68 8.54 8.63
CA PRO A 71 8.23 8.64 8.62
C PRO A 71 7.68 9.91 7.93
N ARG A 72 8.37 11.03 8.03
CA ARG A 72 7.98 12.29 7.37
C ARG A 72 7.97 12.16 5.85
N TYR A 73 9.00 11.56 5.30
CA TYR A 73 9.15 11.35 3.87
C TYR A 73 8.23 10.22 3.38
N ALA A 74 8.06 9.19 4.17
CA ALA A 74 7.11 8.12 3.89
C ALA A 74 5.67 8.65 3.79
N ALA A 75 5.25 9.48 4.75
CA ALA A 75 3.93 10.12 4.72
C ALA A 75 3.74 10.99 3.48
N GLY A 76 4.75 11.78 3.11
CA GLY A 76 4.71 12.60 1.89
C GLY A 76 4.63 11.78 0.61
N ALA A 77 5.34 10.66 0.54
CA ALA A 77 5.30 9.75 -0.60
C ALA A 77 3.93 9.07 -0.76
N VAL A 78 3.33 8.65 0.35
CA VAL A 78 1.97 8.09 0.34
C VAL A 78 0.95 9.13 -0.09
N ALA A 79 1.01 10.36 0.45
CA ALA A 79 0.13 11.46 0.05
C ALA A 79 0.25 11.75 -1.45
N TYR A 80 1.45 11.77 -1.99
CA TYR A 80 1.69 11.92 -3.43
C TYR A 80 1.02 10.79 -4.23
N ALA A 81 1.18 9.55 -3.82
CA ALA A 81 0.58 8.40 -4.49
C ALA A 81 -0.95 8.46 -4.48
N VAL A 82 -1.54 8.94 -3.40
CA VAL A 82 -2.99 9.17 -3.30
C VAL A 82 -3.45 10.28 -4.26
N GLU A 83 -2.75 11.40 -4.30
CA GLU A 83 -3.05 12.51 -5.23
C GLU A 83 -2.99 12.09 -6.69
N GLN A 84 -2.06 11.21 -7.04
CA GLN A 84 -1.91 10.69 -8.40
C GLN A 84 -2.90 9.57 -8.72
N GLY A 85 -3.75 9.18 -7.78
CA GLY A 85 -4.70 8.08 -7.96
C GLY A 85 -4.06 6.70 -8.02
N LEU A 86 -2.80 6.57 -7.63
CA LEU A 86 -2.07 5.29 -7.60
C LEU A 86 -2.45 4.46 -6.38
N VAL A 87 -2.82 5.12 -5.29
CA VAL A 87 -3.34 4.51 -4.07
C VAL A 87 -4.76 5.01 -3.84
N ASP A 88 -5.69 4.07 -3.77
CA ASP A 88 -7.09 4.34 -3.47
C ASP A 88 -7.61 3.19 -2.62
N ASP A 89 -7.76 3.44 -1.33
CA ASP A 89 -8.20 2.44 -0.36
C ASP A 89 -9.61 1.92 -0.65
N GLN A 90 -10.50 2.74 -1.18
CA GLN A 90 -11.85 2.33 -1.55
C GLN A 90 -11.82 1.37 -2.75
N ARG A 91 -11.08 1.71 -3.78
CA ARG A 91 -10.89 0.85 -4.95
C ARG A 91 -10.23 -0.47 -4.56
N TYR A 92 -9.17 -0.41 -3.75
CA TYR A 92 -8.46 -1.58 -3.25
C TYR A 92 -9.36 -2.46 -2.40
N ALA A 93 -10.12 -1.87 -1.48
CA ALA A 93 -11.09 -2.59 -0.65
C ALA A 93 -12.15 -3.29 -1.49
N GLY A 94 -12.71 -2.61 -2.48
CA GLY A 94 -13.71 -3.18 -3.39
C GLY A 94 -13.18 -4.36 -4.20
N ALA A 95 -12.02 -4.22 -4.80
CA ALA A 95 -11.38 -5.29 -5.58
C ALA A 95 -11.02 -6.51 -4.71
N LEU A 96 -10.43 -6.26 -3.54
CA LEU A 96 -10.08 -7.33 -2.60
C LEU A 96 -11.34 -8.02 -2.05
N CYS A 97 -12.35 -7.25 -1.69
CA CYS A 97 -13.62 -7.76 -1.20
C CYS A 97 -14.29 -8.70 -2.22
N LYS A 98 -14.37 -8.25 -3.47
CA LYS A 98 -14.89 -9.06 -4.56
C LYS A 98 -14.12 -10.38 -4.74
N TYR A 99 -12.79 -10.30 -4.75
CA TYR A 99 -11.94 -11.48 -4.82
C TYR A 99 -12.19 -12.47 -3.67
N LEU A 100 -12.29 -11.97 -2.44
CA LEU A 100 -12.50 -12.80 -1.26
C LEU A 100 -13.87 -13.48 -1.25
N PHE A 101 -14.90 -12.79 -1.70
CA PHE A 101 -16.24 -13.39 -1.83
C PHE A 101 -16.33 -14.38 -2.97
N GLU A 102 -15.87 -14.01 -4.16
CA GLU A 102 -16.05 -14.80 -5.39
C GLU A 102 -15.07 -15.98 -5.49
N GLN A 103 -13.80 -15.75 -5.20
CA GLN A 103 -12.74 -16.76 -5.39
C GLN A 103 -12.48 -17.56 -4.12
N LYS A 104 -12.41 -16.90 -2.98
CA LYS A 104 -12.11 -17.54 -1.70
C LYS A 104 -13.38 -18.03 -0.98
N LYS A 105 -14.54 -17.57 -1.38
CA LYS A 105 -15.83 -17.94 -0.78
C LYS A 105 -15.87 -17.67 0.74
N TYR A 106 -15.22 -16.58 1.18
CA TYR A 106 -15.22 -16.20 2.59
C TYR A 106 -16.54 -15.55 2.99
N GLY A 107 -16.96 -15.76 4.23
CA GLY A 107 -18.08 -15.04 4.83
C GLY A 107 -17.72 -13.58 5.16
N ALA A 108 -18.75 -12.74 5.31
CA ALA A 108 -18.59 -11.29 5.51
C ALA A 108 -17.67 -10.94 6.70
N LYS A 109 -17.77 -11.66 7.82
CA LYS A 109 -16.91 -11.45 8.99
C LYS A 109 -15.44 -11.69 8.67
N ARG A 110 -15.14 -12.78 7.97
CA ARG A 110 -13.77 -13.12 7.56
C ARG A 110 -13.22 -12.12 6.57
N VAL A 111 -14.04 -11.67 5.61
CA VAL A 111 -13.67 -10.63 4.65
C VAL A 111 -13.29 -9.34 5.38
N ARG A 112 -14.11 -8.88 6.34
CA ARG A 112 -13.78 -7.70 7.16
C ARG A 112 -12.44 -7.85 7.88
N ASN A 113 -12.19 -8.99 8.49
CA ASN A 113 -10.92 -9.24 9.17
C ASN A 113 -9.72 -9.14 8.23
N VAL A 114 -9.81 -9.73 7.03
CA VAL A 114 -8.75 -9.63 6.02
C VAL A 114 -8.55 -8.17 5.60
N LEU A 115 -9.61 -7.40 5.41
CA LEU A 115 -9.51 -5.98 5.08
C LEU A 115 -8.80 -5.18 6.18
N TYR A 116 -9.11 -5.47 7.45
CA TYR A 116 -8.39 -4.85 8.59
C TYR A 116 -6.91 -5.25 8.64
N GLU A 117 -6.59 -6.50 8.38
CA GLU A 117 -5.19 -6.97 8.29
C GLU A 117 -4.42 -6.27 7.18
N LYS A 118 -5.11 -5.91 6.09
CA LYS A 118 -4.52 -5.13 5.00
C LYS A 118 -4.44 -3.63 5.28
N GLY A 119 -4.81 -3.21 6.48
CA GLY A 119 -4.67 -1.84 6.93
C GLY A 119 -5.80 -0.90 6.51
N LEU A 120 -6.91 -1.44 6.04
CA LEU A 120 -8.09 -0.65 5.72
C LEU A 120 -8.85 -0.28 6.99
N ASP A 121 -9.38 0.93 7.05
CA ASP A 121 -10.17 1.39 8.18
C ASP A 121 -11.56 0.73 8.20
N LYS A 122 -12.21 0.82 9.35
CA LYS A 122 -13.53 0.22 9.56
C LYS A 122 -14.58 0.73 8.56
N GLN A 123 -14.60 2.03 8.32
CA GLN A 123 -15.57 2.64 7.42
C GLN A 123 -15.40 2.14 5.98
N THR A 124 -14.19 2.11 5.48
CA THR A 124 -13.86 1.62 4.13
C THR A 124 -14.16 0.12 4.00
N ALA A 125 -13.78 -0.67 5.00
CA ALA A 125 -14.03 -2.11 5.01
C ALA A 125 -15.53 -2.44 5.05
N ASP A 126 -16.29 -1.78 5.93
CA ASP A 126 -17.75 -2.00 6.03
C ASP A 126 -18.48 -1.55 4.76
N ALA A 127 -18.09 -0.43 4.15
CA ALA A 127 -18.64 0.03 2.89
C ALA A 127 -18.37 -0.96 1.75
N ALA A 128 -17.16 -1.47 1.65
CA ALA A 128 -16.78 -2.46 0.63
C ALA A 128 -17.57 -3.77 0.80
N VAL A 129 -17.71 -4.25 2.04
CA VAL A 129 -18.48 -5.46 2.33
C VAL A 129 -19.97 -5.24 1.99
N ALA A 130 -20.54 -4.08 2.33
CA ALA A 130 -21.93 -3.77 2.00
C ALA A 130 -22.20 -3.74 0.50
N GLN A 131 -21.23 -3.27 -0.30
CA GLN A 131 -21.34 -3.21 -1.75
C GLN A 131 -21.11 -4.55 -2.45
N CYS A 132 -20.23 -5.37 -1.92
CA CYS A 132 -19.74 -6.59 -2.57
C CYS A 132 -20.31 -7.87 -1.97
N ALA A 133 -20.95 -7.82 -0.80
CA ALA A 133 -21.52 -8.99 -0.16
C ALA A 133 -22.59 -9.62 -1.07
N PRO A 134 -22.46 -10.90 -1.42
CA PRO A 134 -23.49 -11.58 -2.20
C PRO A 134 -24.77 -11.72 -1.35
N ASP A 135 -25.89 -11.79 -2.04
CA ASP A 135 -27.17 -12.09 -1.38
C ASP A 135 -27.04 -13.40 -0.59
N PRO A 136 -27.34 -13.41 0.73
CA PRO A 136 -27.26 -14.62 1.53
C PRO A 136 -28.10 -15.79 0.97
N VAL A 137 -29.22 -15.49 0.37
CA VAL A 137 -30.11 -16.49 -0.27
C VAL A 137 -29.45 -17.10 -1.49
N ALA A 138 -28.79 -16.28 -2.32
CA ALA A 138 -28.08 -16.77 -3.50
C ALA A 138 -26.88 -17.65 -3.12
N VAL A 139 -26.13 -17.28 -2.08
CA VAL A 139 -25.00 -18.07 -1.56
C VAL A 139 -25.48 -19.40 -1.01
N LEU A 140 -26.54 -19.41 -0.22
CA LEU A 140 -27.15 -20.63 0.30
C LEU A 140 -27.65 -21.55 -0.81
N ALA A 141 -28.30 -21.01 -1.83
CA ALA A 141 -28.76 -21.77 -3.00
C ALA A 141 -27.57 -22.43 -3.73
N GLU A 142 -26.50 -21.69 -3.96
CA GLU A 142 -25.28 -22.21 -4.61
C GLU A 142 -24.60 -23.30 -3.76
N LEU A 143 -24.53 -23.12 -2.45
CA LEU A 143 -23.97 -24.12 -1.53
C LEU A 143 -24.84 -25.39 -1.47
N LEU A 144 -26.15 -25.24 -1.46
CA LEU A 144 -27.09 -26.36 -1.46
C LEU A 144 -27.06 -27.15 -2.79
N GLU A 145 -26.79 -26.51 -3.92
CA GLU A 145 -26.59 -27.19 -5.21
C GLU A 145 -25.28 -28.01 -5.23
N LYS A 146 -24.25 -27.58 -4.53
CA LYS A 146 -22.96 -28.29 -4.46
C LYS A 146 -22.94 -29.41 -3.41
N GLU A 147 -23.73 -29.32 -2.36
CA GLU A 147 -23.75 -30.28 -1.26
C GLU A 147 -24.50 -31.61 -1.54
N PRO A 148 -25.53 -31.70 -2.39
CA PRO A 148 -26.24 -32.96 -2.60
C PRO A 148 -25.38 -34.13 -3.05
N GLN A 149 -24.27 -33.85 -3.73
CA GLN A 149 -23.34 -34.89 -4.17
C GLN A 149 -22.41 -35.38 -3.04
N GLN A 150 -22.07 -34.52 -2.12
CA GLN A 150 -21.22 -34.89 -0.97
C GLN A 150 -22.01 -35.63 0.11
N LEU A 151 -23.27 -35.23 0.35
CA LEU A 151 -24.15 -35.90 1.28
C LEU A 151 -24.54 -37.30 0.83
N ARG A 152 -24.65 -37.53 -0.47
CA ARG A 152 -24.92 -38.86 -1.04
C ARG A 152 -23.74 -39.82 -0.87
N THR A 153 -22.50 -39.30 -0.88
CA THR A 153 -21.29 -40.08 -0.64
C THR A 153 -20.98 -40.27 0.83
N GLY A 154 -21.55 -39.44 1.70
CA GLY A 154 -21.34 -39.51 3.18
C GLY A 154 -22.34 -40.42 3.91
N CYS A 155 -23.39 -40.92 3.26
CA CYS A 155 -24.38 -41.77 3.86
C CYS A 155 -24.09 -43.27 3.73
N TYR A 156 -22.92 -43.63 3.23
CA TYR A 156 -22.46 -45.01 3.11
C TYR A 156 -21.30 -45.22 4.13
#